data_e82e7fdb075b61919eec12e3cb8e63b7
#
_entry.id   e82e7fdb075b61919eec12e3cb8e63b7
#
_cell.length_a   1.000
_cell.length_b   1.000
_cell.length_c   1.000
_cell.angle_alpha   90.00
_cell.angle_beta   90.00
_cell.angle_gamma   90.00
#
_symmetry.space_group_name_H-M   'P 1'
#
loop_
_entity.id
_entity.type
_entity.pdbx_description
1 polymer ?
#
loop_
_entity_poly.entity_id
_entity_poly.type
_entity_poly.pdbx_seq_one_letter_code
_entity_poly.pdbx_strand_id
1 'polypeptide(L)'
;MRITLLLTIASALGACTPKAFVPRALGGTLSAPAGAASIEGRRAVADLPGMSPPPPPAPAPAQPLAGELSLDAVLASVVGRYPPYLAKLLQRDIASGRLLAAMGNFDSYLSAKVGGRIQGFYESTVAQGRIEQPLATGDTLYGGYRISDGSLPDYYRDRTQGDGELVFGGRFPLLQNRSIDGRRAGVRIAEISALIAAPEIRSARIQFVREATSSYRKWLATGRKLGIARELLQLANERDAGLRRAVERQFLAPIALIDNERLIAQRSIYVVQAERAFQRASLELSLFLRDDEDLPVVAGEANLPQAAQAAFTAPETSLQVDLVRALRARPELELLQLRIDQVSAEAELAENQAMPQLDVIVEGAASLSSRPYADREDLELFVGGELKVPIQRRKALGRLQQAEATRSRLRIEQRFLRDRISNELLDARSAMGAAVRQIELNERNVDRAEELVTAEQRKFDLGLSDLLNVQLREGQLASARAQRVDARLRFDLAQAAYRAALGYAAE
;
A
#
# COMPACT_ATOMS: atom_id res chain seq x y z
N MET A 1 -10.51 -17.50 -59.38
CA MET A 1 -11.74 -17.76 -58.61
C MET A 1 -11.44 -18.64 -57.40
N ARG A 2 -10.41 -18.29 -56.60
CA ARG A 2 -9.93 -19.10 -55.44
C ARG A 2 -9.57 -18.25 -54.19
N ILE A 3 -9.99 -16.99 -54.10
CA ILE A 3 -9.72 -16.11 -52.94
C ILE A 3 -10.90 -16.07 -51.95
N THR A 4 -12.06 -16.62 -52.33
CA THR A 4 -13.29 -16.54 -51.51
C THR A 4 -13.40 -17.62 -50.39
N LEU A 5 -12.49 -18.60 -50.35
CA LEU A 5 -12.57 -19.72 -49.40
C LEU A 5 -11.87 -19.42 -48.05
N LEU A 6 -11.07 -18.36 -47.96
CA LEU A 6 -10.34 -18.04 -46.71
C LEU A 6 -11.16 -17.21 -45.69
N LEU A 7 -12.31 -16.67 -46.11
CA LEU A 7 -13.15 -15.88 -45.20
C LEU A 7 -14.21 -16.69 -44.44
N THR A 8 -14.46 -17.95 -44.82
CA THR A 8 -15.50 -18.80 -44.20
C THR A 8 -15.02 -19.61 -43.00
N ILE A 9 -13.71 -19.69 -42.75
CA ILE A 9 -13.16 -20.42 -41.60
C ILE A 9 -13.24 -19.59 -40.31
N ALA A 10 -13.37 -18.26 -40.44
CA ALA A 10 -13.47 -17.38 -39.26
C ALA A 10 -14.82 -17.42 -38.53
N SER A 11 -15.89 -17.99 -39.16
CA SER A 11 -17.23 -18.00 -38.59
C SER A 11 -17.59 -19.28 -37.83
N ALA A 12 -16.75 -20.32 -37.84
CA ALA A 12 -17.05 -21.61 -37.17
C ALA A 12 -16.40 -21.74 -35.77
N LEU A 13 -15.63 -20.74 -35.28
CA LEU A 13 -14.97 -20.77 -33.98
C LEU A 13 -15.78 -20.09 -32.86
N GLY A 14 -17.06 -19.81 -33.07
CA GLY A 14 -17.91 -19.08 -32.13
C GLY A 14 -18.54 -19.89 -30.98
N ALA A 15 -18.17 -21.13 -30.74
CA ALA A 15 -18.86 -21.95 -29.72
C ALA A 15 -17.97 -22.93 -28.95
N CYS A 16 -16.82 -22.50 -28.48
CA CYS A 16 -16.11 -23.20 -27.42
C CYS A 16 -15.69 -22.22 -26.35
N THR A 17 -16.58 -21.99 -25.39
CA THR A 17 -16.17 -21.36 -24.12
C THR A 17 -15.30 -22.37 -23.36
N PRO A 18 -14.02 -22.09 -23.10
CA PRO A 18 -13.23 -22.95 -22.24
C PRO A 18 -13.84 -22.87 -20.82
N LYS A 19 -14.16 -24.03 -20.24
CA LYS A 19 -14.47 -24.12 -18.81
C LYS A 19 -13.30 -23.49 -18.05
N ALA A 20 -13.54 -22.34 -17.43
CA ALA A 20 -12.58 -21.68 -16.58
C ALA A 20 -12.10 -22.67 -15.52
N PHE A 21 -10.80 -22.91 -15.49
CA PHE A 21 -10.13 -23.55 -14.37
C PHE A 21 -10.25 -22.60 -13.20
N VAL A 22 -11.14 -22.89 -12.25
CA VAL A 22 -11.30 -22.16 -11.01
C VAL A 22 -10.20 -22.66 -10.07
N PRO A 23 -9.24 -21.84 -9.67
CA PRO A 23 -8.32 -22.21 -8.61
C PRO A 23 -9.14 -22.44 -7.34
N ARG A 24 -8.87 -23.53 -6.65
CA ARG A 24 -9.51 -23.91 -5.38
C ARG A 24 -9.31 -22.78 -4.37
N ALA A 25 -10.34 -21.98 -4.15
CA ALA A 25 -10.36 -20.91 -3.17
C ALA A 25 -10.14 -21.54 -1.79
N LEU A 26 -9.08 -21.14 -1.13
CA LEU A 26 -8.94 -21.27 0.33
C LEU A 26 -10.09 -20.46 0.93
N GLY A 27 -11.03 -21.18 1.55
CA GLY A 27 -12.26 -20.63 2.09
C GLY A 27 -11.98 -19.54 3.15
N GLY A 28 -12.44 -18.35 2.86
CA GLY A 28 -12.54 -17.22 3.74
C GLY A 28 -13.55 -16.27 3.12
N THR A 29 -14.83 -16.43 3.50
CA THR A 29 -15.88 -15.50 3.15
C THR A 29 -15.60 -14.16 3.85
N LEU A 30 -15.01 -13.23 3.12
CA LEU A 30 -15.02 -11.81 3.50
C LEU A 30 -16.07 -11.14 2.60
N SER A 31 -17.21 -10.81 3.19
CA SER A 31 -18.21 -9.95 2.58
C SER A 31 -17.56 -8.62 2.19
N ALA A 32 -17.66 -8.29 0.90
CA ALA A 32 -17.28 -6.98 0.39
C ALA A 32 -18.20 -5.92 1.01
N PRO A 33 -17.70 -4.75 1.43
CA PRO A 33 -18.55 -3.63 1.76
C PRO A 33 -19.30 -3.20 0.49
N ALA A 34 -20.62 -3.14 0.59
CA ALA A 34 -21.48 -2.57 -0.42
C ALA A 34 -21.15 -1.07 -0.56
N GLY A 35 -20.55 -0.69 -1.67
CA GLY A 35 -20.19 0.71 -1.92
C GLY A 35 -19.18 0.93 -3.06
N ALA A 36 -18.74 -0.13 -3.74
CA ALA A 36 -17.96 0.06 -4.97
C ALA A 36 -18.91 0.46 -6.10
N ALA A 37 -19.07 1.77 -6.29
CA ALA A 37 -19.68 2.30 -7.51
C ALA A 37 -18.84 1.83 -8.70
N SER A 38 -19.48 1.10 -9.61
CA SER A 38 -18.95 0.64 -10.87
C SER A 38 -18.35 1.81 -11.65
N ILE A 39 -17.03 1.73 -11.91
CA ILE A 39 -16.37 2.61 -12.87
C ILE A 39 -16.69 2.07 -14.28
N GLU A 40 -17.93 2.18 -14.69
CA GLU A 40 -18.30 2.04 -16.10
C GLU A 40 -18.36 3.44 -16.70
N GLY A 41 -17.51 3.69 -17.69
CA GLY A 41 -17.72 4.76 -18.64
C GLY A 41 -16.80 5.99 -18.58
N ARG A 42 -15.47 5.84 -18.52
CA ARG A 42 -14.61 6.87 -19.08
C ARG A 42 -14.01 6.39 -20.42
N ARG A 43 -14.75 6.71 -21.49
CA ARG A 43 -14.21 6.66 -22.84
C ARG A 43 -12.96 7.55 -22.89
N ALA A 44 -11.88 7.03 -23.44
CA ALA A 44 -10.71 7.81 -23.80
C ALA A 44 -11.16 8.99 -24.68
N VAL A 45 -11.00 10.20 -24.16
CA VAL A 45 -11.06 11.42 -24.96
C VAL A 45 -9.71 11.51 -25.65
N ALA A 46 -9.73 11.37 -26.99
CA ALA A 46 -8.55 11.56 -27.83
C ALA A 46 -8.00 12.97 -27.60
N ASP A 47 -6.69 13.07 -27.44
CA ASP A 47 -5.93 14.32 -27.36
C ASP A 47 -6.23 15.23 -28.56
N LEU A 48 -6.94 16.32 -28.29
CA LEU A 48 -6.97 17.48 -29.18
C LEU A 48 -5.87 18.45 -28.71
N PRO A 49 -4.95 18.85 -29.58
CA PRO A 49 -3.88 19.76 -29.18
C PRO A 49 -4.45 21.16 -28.94
N GLY A 50 -4.31 21.68 -27.73
CA GLY A 50 -4.49 23.08 -27.42
C GLY A 50 -5.47 23.49 -26.30
N MET A 51 -6.08 22.59 -25.58
CA MET A 51 -6.87 22.94 -24.40
C MET A 51 -6.22 22.39 -23.13
N SER A 52 -5.55 23.24 -22.39
CA SER A 52 -5.22 22.95 -20.99
C SER A 52 -6.50 22.63 -20.22
N PRO A 53 -6.57 21.56 -19.42
CA PRO A 53 -7.75 21.30 -18.61
C PRO A 53 -8.00 22.53 -17.72
N PRO A 54 -9.28 22.92 -17.48
CA PRO A 54 -9.58 24.01 -16.59
C PRO A 54 -8.97 23.71 -15.23
N PRO A 55 -8.45 24.72 -14.50
CA PRO A 55 -7.93 24.52 -13.15
C PRO A 55 -9.04 23.84 -12.31
N PRO A 56 -8.67 22.90 -11.42
CA PRO A 56 -9.65 22.28 -10.55
C PRO A 56 -10.41 23.38 -9.80
N PRO A 57 -11.73 23.23 -9.61
CA PRO A 57 -12.50 24.21 -8.86
C PRO A 57 -11.86 24.38 -7.47
N ALA A 58 -11.82 25.64 -7.02
CA ALA A 58 -11.34 25.93 -5.67
C ALA A 58 -12.12 25.06 -4.68
N PRO A 59 -11.46 24.46 -3.68
CA PRO A 59 -12.14 23.62 -2.71
C PRO A 59 -13.27 24.44 -2.07
N ALA A 60 -14.51 23.90 -2.13
CA ALA A 60 -15.65 24.48 -1.44
C ALA A 60 -15.29 24.64 0.05
N PRO A 61 -15.75 25.70 0.73
CA PRO A 61 -15.50 25.84 2.16
C PRO A 61 -16.04 24.61 2.89
N ALA A 62 -15.13 23.93 3.60
CA ALA A 62 -15.46 22.72 4.35
C ALA A 62 -16.65 22.98 5.26
N GLN A 63 -17.67 22.14 5.21
CA GLN A 63 -18.81 22.23 6.12
C GLN A 63 -18.33 22.03 7.56
N PRO A 64 -18.78 22.85 8.51
CA PRO A 64 -18.38 22.68 9.90
C PRO A 64 -18.92 21.34 10.44
N LEU A 65 -18.04 20.55 11.06
CA LEU A 65 -18.41 19.32 11.75
C LEU A 65 -19.44 19.65 12.87
N ALA A 66 -20.52 18.89 12.92
CA ALA A 66 -21.48 18.99 14.00
C ALA A 66 -21.05 18.13 15.21
N GLY A 67 -20.91 18.73 16.39
CA GLY A 67 -20.65 18.04 17.65
C GLY A 67 -19.18 17.73 17.92
N GLU A 68 -18.93 16.95 18.98
CA GLU A 68 -17.61 16.54 19.43
C GLU A 68 -16.99 15.49 18.49
N LEU A 69 -15.71 15.68 18.13
CA LEU A 69 -14.98 14.74 17.29
C LEU A 69 -14.37 13.62 18.14
N SER A 70 -14.78 12.38 17.89
CA SER A 70 -14.16 11.20 18.51
C SER A 70 -12.99 10.65 17.71
N LEU A 71 -12.09 9.92 18.37
CA LEU A 71 -11.00 9.20 17.68
C LEU A 71 -11.58 8.16 16.69
N ASP A 72 -12.64 7.45 17.09
CA ASP A 72 -13.25 6.40 16.27
C ASP A 72 -13.82 6.96 14.97
N ALA A 73 -14.39 8.17 14.99
CA ALA A 73 -14.84 8.86 13.78
C ALA A 73 -13.67 9.17 12.81
N VAL A 74 -12.53 9.61 13.35
CA VAL A 74 -11.31 9.83 12.54
C VAL A 74 -10.81 8.53 11.95
N LEU A 75 -10.75 7.45 12.75
CA LEU A 75 -10.28 6.15 12.27
C LEU A 75 -11.24 5.53 11.24
N ALA A 76 -12.55 5.70 11.42
CA ALA A 76 -13.55 5.29 10.42
C ALA A 76 -13.33 6.03 9.09
N SER A 77 -13.09 7.35 9.14
CA SER A 77 -12.73 8.14 7.96
C SER A 77 -11.46 7.64 7.28
N VAL A 78 -10.40 7.29 8.06
CA VAL A 78 -9.16 6.72 7.49
C VAL A 78 -9.41 5.42 6.75
N VAL A 79 -10.19 4.52 7.33
CA VAL A 79 -10.46 3.21 6.71
C VAL A 79 -11.37 3.33 5.51
N GLY A 80 -12.35 4.24 5.55
CA GLY A 80 -13.36 4.39 4.49
C GLY A 80 -12.99 5.33 3.37
N ARG A 81 -12.23 6.42 3.65
CA ARG A 81 -12.12 7.57 2.73
C ARG A 81 -10.72 8.14 2.56
N TYR A 82 -9.71 7.67 3.31
CA TYR A 82 -8.36 8.20 3.21
C TYR A 82 -7.69 7.78 1.89
N PRO A 83 -7.41 8.72 0.94
CA PRO A 83 -6.96 8.37 -0.39
C PRO A 83 -5.68 7.52 -0.44
N PRO A 84 -4.65 7.75 0.41
CA PRO A 84 -3.47 6.88 0.42
C PRO A 84 -3.78 5.44 0.83
N TYR A 85 -4.78 5.23 1.72
CA TYR A 85 -5.20 3.88 2.09
C TYR A 85 -6.02 3.22 0.99
N LEU A 86 -6.96 3.94 0.37
CA LEU A 86 -7.73 3.46 -0.78
C LEU A 86 -6.83 3.07 -1.94
N ALA A 87 -5.80 3.90 -2.23
CA ALA A 87 -4.78 3.58 -3.24
C ALA A 87 -4.00 2.30 -2.90
N LYS A 88 -3.77 2.01 -1.60
CA LYS A 88 -3.14 0.74 -1.18
C LYS A 88 -4.07 -0.46 -1.38
N LEU A 89 -5.38 -0.32 -1.22
CA LEU A 89 -6.33 -1.41 -1.47
C LEU A 89 -6.28 -1.88 -2.92
N LEU A 90 -6.06 -0.97 -3.89
CA LEU A 90 -5.93 -1.30 -5.30
C LEU A 90 -4.72 -2.19 -5.64
N GLN A 91 -3.79 -2.36 -4.71
CA GLN A 91 -2.67 -3.31 -4.91
C GLN A 91 -3.16 -4.76 -5.11
N ARG A 92 -4.33 -5.12 -4.57
CA ARG A 92 -4.94 -6.43 -4.84
C ARG A 92 -5.33 -6.59 -6.31
N ASP A 93 -5.96 -5.55 -6.88
CA ASP A 93 -6.41 -5.58 -8.27
C ASP A 93 -5.22 -5.55 -9.23
N ILE A 94 -4.19 -4.76 -8.91
CA ILE A 94 -2.93 -4.75 -9.65
C ILE A 94 -2.26 -6.14 -9.62
N ALA A 95 -2.22 -6.77 -8.46
CA ALA A 95 -1.60 -8.09 -8.30
C ALA A 95 -2.42 -9.20 -9.00
N SER A 96 -3.76 -9.14 -8.93
CA SER A 96 -4.64 -10.07 -9.65
C SER A 96 -4.51 -9.90 -11.16
N GLY A 97 -4.41 -8.68 -11.67
CA GLY A 97 -4.14 -8.40 -13.09
C GLY A 97 -2.79 -8.95 -13.55
N ARG A 98 -1.74 -8.84 -12.72
CA ARG A 98 -0.44 -9.45 -13.02
C ARG A 98 -0.50 -10.98 -13.04
N LEU A 99 -1.26 -11.59 -12.13
CA LEU A 99 -1.46 -13.04 -12.13
C LEU A 99 -2.21 -13.48 -13.39
N LEU A 100 -3.29 -12.78 -13.76
CA LEU A 100 -4.01 -13.06 -15.00
C LEU A 100 -3.11 -12.94 -16.22
N ALA A 101 -2.29 -11.89 -16.31
CA ALA A 101 -1.32 -11.73 -17.39
C ALA A 101 -0.26 -12.85 -17.42
N ALA A 102 0.20 -13.32 -16.25
CA ALA A 102 1.12 -14.44 -16.17
C ALA A 102 0.48 -15.78 -16.64
N MET A 103 -0.79 -16.00 -16.27
CA MET A 103 -1.58 -17.16 -16.74
C MET A 103 -1.78 -17.14 -18.25
N GLY A 104 -1.90 -15.95 -18.86
CA GLY A 104 -2.00 -15.77 -20.30
C GLY A 104 -0.79 -16.32 -21.10
N ASN A 105 0.33 -16.64 -20.45
CA ASN A 105 1.43 -17.36 -21.10
C ASN A 105 1.09 -18.81 -21.46
N PHE A 106 -0.03 -19.32 -20.97
CA PHE A 106 -0.58 -20.64 -21.28
C PHE A 106 -1.77 -20.59 -22.24
N ASP A 107 -2.16 -19.38 -22.69
CA ASP A 107 -3.25 -19.25 -23.66
C ASP A 107 -2.86 -19.87 -25.00
N SER A 108 -3.85 -20.42 -25.69
CA SER A 108 -3.70 -20.87 -27.07
C SER A 108 -3.52 -19.65 -27.98
N TYR A 109 -2.61 -19.73 -28.91
CA TYR A 109 -2.46 -18.68 -29.93
C TYR A 109 -2.51 -19.25 -31.34
N LEU A 110 -3.21 -18.52 -32.20
CA LEU A 110 -3.24 -18.79 -33.64
C LEU A 110 -2.14 -18.00 -34.33
N SER A 111 -1.27 -18.69 -35.04
CA SER A 111 -0.26 -18.08 -35.90
C SER A 111 -0.51 -18.42 -37.35
N ALA A 112 -0.27 -17.46 -38.24
CA ALA A 112 -0.30 -17.68 -39.70
C ALA A 112 1.02 -17.20 -40.27
N LYS A 113 1.60 -18.00 -41.13
CA LYS A 113 2.84 -17.68 -41.82
C LYS A 113 2.67 -17.92 -43.32
N VAL A 114 3.03 -16.95 -44.14
CA VAL A 114 3.11 -17.09 -45.58
C VAL A 114 4.50 -16.67 -45.99
N GLY A 115 5.15 -17.42 -46.83
CA GLY A 115 6.47 -17.10 -47.35
C GLY A 115 6.77 -17.93 -48.60
N GLY A 116 7.76 -17.54 -49.33
CA GLY A 116 8.12 -18.26 -50.54
C GLY A 116 9.39 -17.70 -51.18
N ARG A 117 9.89 -18.40 -52.17
CA ARG A 117 10.98 -17.96 -53.03
C ARG A 117 10.37 -17.42 -54.31
N ILE A 118 10.46 -16.14 -54.54
CA ILE A 118 9.87 -15.43 -55.69
C ILE A 118 10.77 -15.41 -56.93
N GLN A 119 12.04 -15.87 -56.77
CA GLN A 119 13.01 -15.94 -57.83
C GLN A 119 14.03 -17.03 -57.53
N GLY A 120 14.40 -17.85 -58.53
CA GLY A 120 15.41 -18.91 -58.46
C GLY A 120 14.90 -20.26 -58.97
N PHE A 121 15.71 -21.30 -58.86
CA PHE A 121 15.37 -22.63 -59.37
C PHE A 121 14.16 -23.26 -58.67
N TYR A 122 13.96 -22.95 -57.38
CA TYR A 122 12.85 -23.44 -56.57
C TYR A 122 11.87 -22.33 -56.24
N GLU A 123 11.22 -21.77 -57.27
CA GLU A 123 10.13 -20.81 -57.03
C GLU A 123 8.94 -21.51 -56.37
N SER A 124 8.55 -21.03 -55.20
CA SER A 124 7.55 -21.70 -54.41
C SER A 124 6.92 -20.77 -53.36
N THR A 125 5.69 -21.07 -52.96
CA THR A 125 4.98 -20.41 -51.89
C THR A 125 4.54 -21.45 -50.86
N VAL A 126 4.71 -21.15 -49.60
CA VAL A 126 4.25 -21.95 -48.45
C VAL A 126 3.37 -21.07 -47.57
N ALA A 127 2.17 -21.51 -47.29
CA ALA A 127 1.27 -20.90 -46.31
C ALA A 127 0.95 -21.91 -45.21
N GLN A 128 1.02 -21.49 -43.97
CA GLN A 128 0.74 -22.30 -42.79
C GLN A 128 -0.08 -21.52 -41.75
N GLY A 129 -1.17 -22.11 -41.28
CA GLY A 129 -1.91 -21.65 -40.10
C GLY A 129 -1.76 -22.69 -38.99
N ARG A 130 -1.44 -22.26 -37.76
CA ARG A 130 -1.17 -23.15 -36.62
C ARG A 130 -1.77 -22.59 -35.34
N ILE A 131 -2.45 -23.44 -34.60
CA ILE A 131 -2.82 -23.18 -33.20
C ILE A 131 -1.79 -23.88 -32.31
N GLU A 132 -1.23 -23.16 -31.36
CA GLU A 132 -0.28 -23.71 -30.41
C GLU A 132 -0.85 -23.56 -28.99
N GLN A 133 -0.74 -24.65 -28.19
CA GLN A 133 -1.19 -24.73 -26.80
C GLN A 133 0.00 -25.09 -25.92
N PRO A 134 0.56 -24.14 -25.17
CA PRO A 134 1.50 -24.45 -24.09
C PRO A 134 0.78 -25.14 -22.93
N LEU A 135 1.39 -26.18 -22.36
CA LEU A 135 0.84 -26.94 -21.25
C LEU A 135 1.56 -26.63 -19.94
N ALA A 136 0.86 -26.78 -18.82
CA ALA A 136 1.42 -26.63 -17.48
C ALA A 136 2.51 -27.68 -17.16
N THR A 137 2.61 -28.77 -17.92
CA THR A 137 3.67 -29.78 -17.84
C THR A 137 5.01 -29.31 -18.44
N GLY A 138 5.01 -28.17 -19.16
CA GLY A 138 6.17 -27.64 -19.90
C GLY A 138 6.16 -28.01 -21.38
N ASP A 139 5.31 -28.95 -21.78
CA ASP A 139 5.13 -29.40 -23.15
C ASP A 139 4.40 -28.32 -23.97
N THR A 140 4.52 -28.37 -25.29
CA THR A 140 3.71 -27.54 -26.19
C THR A 140 3.10 -28.42 -27.25
N LEU A 141 1.78 -28.41 -27.35
CA LEU A 141 1.05 -29.09 -28.42
C LEU A 141 0.69 -28.09 -29.51
N TYR A 142 0.56 -28.58 -30.74
CA TYR A 142 0.13 -27.75 -31.84
C TYR A 142 -0.63 -28.54 -32.87
N GLY A 143 -1.51 -27.84 -33.58
CA GLY A 143 -2.23 -28.39 -34.74
C GLY A 143 -2.48 -27.28 -35.77
N GLY A 144 -2.52 -27.63 -37.03
CA GLY A 144 -2.70 -26.61 -38.06
C GLY A 144 -2.87 -27.19 -39.45
N TYR A 145 -2.83 -26.30 -40.41
CA TYR A 145 -2.91 -26.59 -41.82
C TYR A 145 -1.75 -25.94 -42.56
N ARG A 146 -1.13 -26.68 -43.47
CA ARG A 146 -0.04 -26.22 -44.33
C ARG A 146 -0.36 -26.52 -45.79
N ILE A 147 -0.09 -25.59 -46.68
CA ILE A 147 -0.19 -25.75 -48.09
C ILE A 147 1.03 -25.11 -48.80
N SER A 148 1.55 -25.78 -49.77
CA SER A 148 2.60 -25.25 -50.65
C SER A 148 2.26 -25.40 -52.12
N ASP A 149 2.80 -24.48 -52.92
CA ASP A 149 2.66 -24.47 -54.38
C ASP A 149 3.98 -24.09 -55.01
N GLY A 150 4.27 -24.57 -56.20
CA GLY A 150 5.49 -24.31 -56.97
C GLY A 150 6.48 -25.46 -56.98
N SER A 151 7.72 -25.14 -57.38
CA SER A 151 8.82 -26.09 -57.48
C SER A 151 9.51 -26.29 -56.14
N LEU A 152 9.14 -27.32 -55.39
CA LEU A 152 9.79 -27.72 -54.15
C LEU A 152 10.51 -29.04 -54.34
N PRO A 153 11.71 -29.25 -53.76
CA PRO A 153 12.39 -30.54 -53.79
C PRO A 153 11.53 -31.64 -53.15
N ASP A 154 11.61 -32.86 -53.65
CA ASP A 154 10.79 -33.99 -53.17
C ASP A 154 11.09 -34.33 -51.69
N TYR A 155 12.32 -34.08 -51.22
CA TYR A 155 12.73 -34.28 -49.81
C TYR A 155 12.40 -33.07 -48.91
N TYR A 156 11.72 -32.04 -49.45
CA TYR A 156 11.47 -30.84 -48.66
C TYR A 156 10.21 -31.00 -47.81
N ARG A 157 10.39 -30.92 -46.49
CA ARG A 157 9.34 -31.18 -45.52
C ARG A 157 8.10 -30.27 -45.71
N ASP A 158 8.27 -29.06 -46.20
CA ASP A 158 7.16 -28.14 -46.43
C ASP A 158 6.47 -28.33 -47.78
N ARG A 159 6.87 -29.31 -48.59
CA ARG A 159 6.19 -29.66 -49.84
C ARG A 159 4.92 -30.41 -49.51
N THR A 160 3.79 -29.81 -49.81
CA THR A 160 2.46 -30.49 -49.67
C THR A 160 1.94 -30.94 -50.97
N GLN A 161 0.97 -31.85 -50.96
CA GLN A 161 0.15 -32.15 -52.11
C GLN A 161 -0.85 -31.02 -52.36
N GLY A 162 -1.54 -31.05 -53.55
CA GLY A 162 -2.32 -29.91 -54.08
C GLY A 162 -3.38 -29.32 -53.17
N ASP A 163 -3.99 -30.14 -52.26
CA ASP A 163 -5.00 -29.67 -51.29
C ASP A 163 -4.40 -29.40 -49.91
N GLY A 164 -3.07 -29.47 -49.75
CA GLY A 164 -2.39 -29.25 -48.49
C GLY A 164 -2.47 -30.40 -47.52
N GLU A 165 -2.07 -30.16 -46.24
CA GLU A 165 -2.02 -31.19 -45.21
C GLU A 165 -2.42 -30.64 -43.88
N LEU A 166 -2.99 -31.46 -43.02
CA LEU A 166 -3.17 -31.23 -41.60
C LEU A 166 -1.88 -31.61 -40.85
N VAL A 167 -1.39 -30.70 -40.05
CA VAL A 167 -0.18 -30.90 -39.24
C VAL A 167 -0.58 -30.87 -37.75
N PHE A 168 -0.16 -31.88 -36.99
CA PHE A 168 -0.35 -31.94 -35.56
C PHE A 168 0.91 -32.46 -34.88
N GLY A 169 1.19 -32.00 -33.67
CA GLY A 169 2.41 -32.43 -32.99
C GLY A 169 2.60 -31.82 -31.62
N GLY A 170 3.77 -32.11 -31.07
CA GLY A 170 4.16 -31.58 -29.79
C GLY A 170 5.67 -31.49 -29.65
N ARG A 171 6.09 -30.60 -28.76
CA ARG A 171 7.46 -30.44 -28.29
C ARG A 171 7.49 -30.81 -26.82
N PHE A 172 8.36 -31.73 -26.44
CA PHE A 172 8.48 -32.34 -25.12
C PHE A 172 9.90 -32.10 -24.59
N PRO A 173 10.11 -31.14 -23.65
CA PRO A 173 11.39 -30.91 -23.03
C PRO A 173 11.75 -32.05 -22.09
N LEU A 174 13.00 -32.57 -22.20
CA LEU A 174 13.49 -33.67 -21.36
C LEU A 174 14.44 -33.21 -20.25
N LEU A 175 15.18 -32.13 -20.44
CA LEU A 175 16.14 -31.57 -19.49
C LEU A 175 15.75 -30.16 -19.06
N GLN A 176 16.33 -29.12 -19.69
CA GLN A 176 15.93 -27.73 -19.44
C GLN A 176 14.44 -27.56 -19.76
N ASN A 177 13.72 -26.80 -18.96
CA ASN A 177 12.26 -26.57 -19.05
C ASN A 177 11.39 -27.79 -18.69
N ARG A 178 11.96 -28.93 -18.24
CA ARG A 178 11.17 -30.08 -17.79
C ARG A 178 10.57 -29.84 -16.39
N SER A 179 11.37 -29.50 -15.42
CA SER A 179 10.92 -29.26 -14.02
C SER A 179 10.25 -27.90 -13.85
N ILE A 180 10.88 -26.84 -14.40
CA ILE A 180 10.37 -25.46 -14.38
C ILE A 180 10.82 -24.75 -15.65
N ASP A 181 9.97 -23.85 -16.16
CA ASP A 181 10.29 -22.96 -17.27
C ASP A 181 9.84 -21.51 -16.95
N GLY A 182 10.09 -20.60 -17.88
CA GLY A 182 9.75 -19.20 -17.69
C GLY A 182 8.26 -18.93 -17.49
N ARG A 183 7.37 -19.76 -18.09
CA ARG A 183 5.91 -19.62 -17.95
C ARG A 183 5.45 -20.05 -16.56
N ARG A 184 5.82 -21.24 -16.12
CA ARG A 184 5.48 -21.78 -14.78
C ARG A 184 6.09 -20.94 -13.67
N ALA A 185 7.37 -20.55 -13.81
CA ALA A 185 8.01 -19.63 -12.86
C ALA A 185 7.31 -18.27 -12.82
N GLY A 186 6.92 -17.74 -13.99
CA GLY A 186 6.18 -16.48 -14.09
C GLY A 186 4.85 -16.52 -13.35
N VAL A 187 4.06 -17.60 -13.50
CA VAL A 187 2.81 -17.78 -12.75
C VAL A 187 3.08 -17.92 -11.26
N ARG A 188 4.02 -18.76 -10.84
CA ARG A 188 4.36 -18.93 -9.41
C ARG A 188 4.83 -17.62 -8.76
N ILE A 189 5.65 -16.84 -9.44
CA ILE A 189 6.09 -15.52 -8.97
C ILE A 189 4.91 -14.54 -8.88
N ALA A 190 3.99 -14.58 -9.84
CA ALA A 190 2.79 -13.73 -9.82
C ALA A 190 1.81 -14.13 -8.71
N GLU A 191 1.64 -15.43 -8.43
CA GLU A 191 0.87 -15.96 -7.29
C GLU A 191 1.44 -15.46 -5.96
N ILE A 192 2.75 -15.57 -5.76
CA ILE A 192 3.42 -15.05 -4.57
C ILE A 192 3.25 -13.52 -4.49
N SER A 193 3.35 -12.81 -5.62
CA SER A 193 3.12 -11.35 -5.68
C SER A 193 1.68 -10.98 -5.30
N ALA A 194 0.69 -11.82 -5.63
CA ALA A 194 -0.69 -11.64 -5.19
C ALA A 194 -0.84 -11.83 -3.67
N LEU A 195 -0.13 -12.79 -3.08
CA LEU A 195 -0.10 -12.98 -1.63
C LEU A 195 0.58 -11.81 -0.89
N ILE A 196 1.56 -11.15 -1.49
CA ILE A 196 2.27 -9.98 -0.94
C ILE A 196 1.33 -8.79 -0.72
N ALA A 197 0.31 -8.61 -1.55
CA ALA A 197 -0.61 -7.47 -1.44
C ALA A 197 -1.32 -7.40 -0.08
N ALA A 198 -1.70 -8.53 0.51
CA ALA A 198 -2.42 -8.54 1.78
C ALA A 198 -1.58 -8.04 2.98
N PRO A 199 -0.36 -8.54 3.24
CA PRO A 199 0.48 -7.99 4.31
C PRO A 199 0.92 -6.54 4.05
N GLU A 200 1.10 -6.10 2.81
CA GLU A 200 1.38 -4.69 2.49
C GLU A 200 0.21 -3.78 2.87
N ILE A 201 -1.03 -4.18 2.60
CA ILE A 201 -2.23 -3.43 2.98
C ILE A 201 -2.37 -3.40 4.50
N ARG A 202 -2.13 -4.52 5.21
CA ARG A 202 -2.18 -4.56 6.68
C ARG A 202 -1.12 -3.65 7.31
N SER A 203 0.12 -3.67 6.79
CA SER A 203 1.19 -2.79 7.27
C SER A 203 0.84 -1.31 7.07
N ALA A 204 0.32 -0.95 5.89
CA ALA A 204 -0.14 0.41 5.61
C ALA A 204 -1.29 0.84 6.54
N ARG A 205 -2.26 -0.05 6.81
CA ARG A 205 -3.36 0.23 7.74
C ARG A 205 -2.83 0.54 9.15
N ILE A 206 -1.91 -0.29 9.67
CA ILE A 206 -1.29 -0.07 10.99
C ILE A 206 -0.61 1.31 11.04
N GLN A 207 0.14 1.64 10.00
CA GLN A 207 0.85 2.91 9.90
C GLN A 207 -0.12 4.10 9.87
N PHE A 208 -1.13 4.08 9.01
CA PHE A 208 -2.08 5.19 8.85
C PHE A 208 -2.95 5.38 10.09
N VAL A 209 -3.39 4.30 10.74
CA VAL A 209 -4.11 4.36 12.03
C VAL A 209 -3.24 5.00 13.12
N ARG A 210 -1.96 4.66 13.20
CA ARG A 210 -1.02 5.27 14.14
C ARG A 210 -0.83 6.76 13.86
N GLU A 211 -0.65 7.14 12.59
CA GLU A 211 -0.45 8.54 12.17
C GLU A 211 -1.71 9.38 12.45
N ALA A 212 -2.89 8.88 12.11
CA ALA A 212 -4.16 9.54 12.38
C ALA A 212 -4.41 9.70 13.89
N THR A 213 -4.16 8.64 14.67
CA THR A 213 -4.23 8.71 16.14
C THR A 213 -3.30 9.78 16.68
N SER A 214 -2.06 9.82 16.20
CA SER A 214 -1.07 10.80 16.63
C SER A 214 -1.50 12.24 16.28
N SER A 215 -2.05 12.45 15.09
CA SER A 215 -2.56 13.75 14.64
C SER A 215 -3.76 14.20 15.48
N TYR A 216 -4.72 13.30 15.75
CA TYR A 216 -5.87 13.57 16.60
C TYR A 216 -5.44 13.95 18.04
N ARG A 217 -4.49 13.21 18.64
CA ARG A 217 -4.01 13.50 19.99
C ARG A 217 -3.25 14.83 20.08
N LYS A 218 -2.47 15.18 19.05
CA LYS A 218 -1.82 16.50 18.96
C LYS A 218 -2.84 17.61 18.84
N TRP A 219 -3.89 17.44 18.04
CA TRP A 219 -4.98 18.39 17.91
C TRP A 219 -5.68 18.64 19.24
N LEU A 220 -6.02 17.58 19.99
CA LEU A 220 -6.58 17.69 21.34
C LEU A 220 -5.65 18.46 22.29
N ALA A 221 -4.37 18.14 22.29
CA ALA A 221 -3.39 18.77 23.17
C ALA A 221 -3.23 20.28 22.86
N THR A 222 -3.17 20.65 21.59
CA THR A 222 -3.05 22.06 21.18
C THR A 222 -4.31 22.85 21.49
N GLY A 223 -5.50 22.26 21.33
CA GLY A 223 -6.76 22.89 21.73
C GLY A 223 -6.84 23.16 23.25
N ARG A 224 -6.43 22.21 24.08
CA ARG A 224 -6.38 22.40 25.54
C ARG A 224 -5.37 23.48 25.95
N LYS A 225 -4.21 23.55 25.29
CA LYS A 225 -3.22 24.61 25.53
C LYS A 225 -3.74 25.99 25.13
N LEU A 226 -4.51 26.08 24.05
CA LEU A 226 -5.16 27.31 23.65
C LEU A 226 -6.15 27.77 24.73
N GLY A 227 -6.96 26.87 25.30
CA GLY A 227 -7.82 27.18 26.43
C GLY A 227 -7.06 27.74 27.63
N ILE A 228 -5.94 27.11 28.03
CA ILE A 228 -5.08 27.59 29.12
C ILE A 228 -4.51 29.00 28.82
N ALA A 229 -4.07 29.25 27.60
CA ALA A 229 -3.54 30.55 27.22
C ALA A 229 -4.60 31.68 27.29
N ARG A 230 -5.82 31.39 26.82
CA ARG A 230 -6.95 32.34 26.91
C ARG A 230 -7.40 32.59 28.33
N GLU A 231 -7.50 31.56 29.16
CA GLU A 231 -7.82 31.70 30.58
C GLU A 231 -6.81 32.63 31.26
N LEU A 232 -5.50 32.45 30.99
CA LEU A 232 -4.46 33.25 31.55
C LEU A 232 -4.52 34.73 31.06
N LEU A 233 -4.87 34.99 29.82
CA LEU A 233 -5.09 36.34 29.29
C LEU A 233 -6.32 37.00 29.93
N GLN A 234 -7.41 36.23 30.05
CA GLN A 234 -8.66 36.70 30.66
C GLN A 234 -8.42 37.20 32.09
N LEU A 235 -7.67 36.45 32.92
CA LEU A 235 -7.30 36.89 34.28
C LEU A 235 -6.61 38.24 34.32
N ALA A 236 -5.72 38.54 33.33
CA ALA A 236 -5.06 39.84 33.27
C ALA A 236 -6.00 40.99 32.85
N ASN A 237 -6.92 40.70 31.91
CA ASN A 237 -7.91 41.68 31.45
C ASN A 237 -8.94 42.00 32.55
N GLU A 238 -9.44 40.98 33.28
CA GLU A 238 -10.37 41.19 34.40
C GLU A 238 -9.75 42.07 35.48
N ARG A 239 -8.45 41.91 35.75
CA ARG A 239 -7.71 42.73 36.72
C ARG A 239 -7.52 44.17 36.28
N ASP A 240 -7.39 44.44 34.98
CA ASP A 240 -7.09 45.79 34.45
C ASP A 240 -8.08 46.86 34.93
N ALA A 241 -9.39 46.57 34.90
CA ALA A 241 -10.43 47.46 35.36
C ALA A 241 -10.33 47.78 36.87
N GLY A 242 -9.87 46.84 37.67
CA GLY A 242 -9.62 47.05 39.09
C GLY A 242 -8.40 47.93 39.37
N LEU A 243 -7.32 47.68 38.62
CA LEU A 243 -6.07 48.45 38.71
C LEU A 243 -6.27 49.90 38.28
N ARG A 244 -6.99 50.18 37.19
CA ARG A 244 -7.33 51.56 36.74
C ARG A 244 -8.02 52.35 37.83
N ARG A 245 -9.07 51.74 38.47
CA ARG A 245 -9.78 52.40 39.58
C ARG A 245 -8.90 52.64 40.81
N ALA A 246 -7.96 51.71 41.09
CA ALA A 246 -7.07 51.83 42.24
C ALA A 246 -6.01 52.94 42.01
N VAL A 247 -5.49 53.07 40.77
CA VAL A 247 -4.56 54.15 40.39
C VAL A 247 -5.26 55.50 40.38
N GLU A 248 -6.47 55.60 39.81
CA GLU A 248 -7.29 56.84 39.82
C GLU A 248 -7.57 57.33 41.25
N ARG A 249 -7.76 56.42 42.18
CA ARG A 249 -7.98 56.74 43.60
C ARG A 249 -6.67 56.95 44.40
N GLN A 250 -5.53 56.89 43.74
CA GLN A 250 -4.22 57.01 44.36
C GLN A 250 -3.86 55.92 45.38
N PHE A 251 -4.55 54.76 45.32
CA PHE A 251 -4.22 53.59 46.15
C PHE A 251 -3.02 52.79 45.61
N LEU A 252 -2.77 52.87 44.27
CA LEU A 252 -1.63 52.24 43.62
C LEU A 252 -0.86 53.24 42.79
N ALA A 253 0.47 53.01 42.64
CA ALA A 253 1.31 53.81 41.76
C ALA A 253 0.99 53.52 40.28
N PRO A 254 1.05 54.49 39.36
CA PRO A 254 0.77 54.31 37.93
C PRO A 254 1.59 53.19 37.26
N ILE A 255 2.75 52.87 37.78
CA ILE A 255 3.61 51.78 37.29
C ILE A 255 2.91 50.43 37.30
N ALA A 256 1.99 50.18 38.27
CA ALA A 256 1.23 48.94 38.35
C ALA A 256 0.31 48.70 37.13
N LEU A 257 -0.23 49.78 36.55
CA LEU A 257 -1.03 49.70 35.34
C LEU A 257 -0.16 49.38 34.12
N ILE A 258 1.00 50.04 34.01
CA ILE A 258 1.98 49.80 32.92
C ILE A 258 2.47 48.35 32.94
N ASP A 259 2.75 47.79 34.11
CA ASP A 259 3.14 46.36 34.26
C ASP A 259 2.02 45.42 33.81
N ASN A 260 0.75 45.70 34.16
CA ASN A 260 -0.37 44.89 33.73
C ASN A 260 -0.61 45.00 32.22
N GLU A 261 -0.51 46.18 31.63
CA GLU A 261 -0.61 46.38 30.18
C GLU A 261 0.47 45.59 29.42
N ARG A 262 1.71 45.61 29.92
CA ARG A 262 2.82 44.81 29.39
C ARG A 262 2.50 43.31 29.52
N LEU A 263 1.94 42.87 30.65
CA LEU A 263 1.56 41.48 30.86
C LEU A 263 0.44 41.04 29.93
N ILE A 264 -0.58 41.88 29.71
CA ILE A 264 -1.65 41.64 28.75
C ILE A 264 -1.08 41.45 27.33
N ALA A 265 -0.15 42.35 26.92
CA ALA A 265 0.50 42.22 25.61
C ALA A 265 1.30 40.91 25.49
N GLN A 266 2.05 40.52 26.53
CA GLN A 266 2.78 39.24 26.56
C GLN A 266 1.85 38.04 26.49
N ARG A 267 0.75 38.01 27.27
CA ARG A 267 -0.23 36.94 27.27
C ARG A 267 -1.00 36.84 25.94
N SER A 268 -1.26 37.98 25.31
CA SER A 268 -1.84 38.06 23.96
C SER A 268 -0.92 37.40 22.92
N ILE A 269 0.37 37.59 23.01
CA ILE A 269 1.35 36.92 22.14
C ILE A 269 1.27 35.39 22.32
N TYR A 270 1.16 34.89 23.56
CA TYR A 270 0.99 33.45 23.83
C TYR A 270 -0.32 32.89 23.25
N VAL A 271 -1.42 33.68 23.33
CA VAL A 271 -2.69 33.26 22.68
C VAL A 271 -2.52 33.13 21.18
N VAL A 272 -1.95 34.12 20.49
CA VAL A 272 -1.70 34.07 19.04
C VAL A 272 -0.83 32.88 18.65
N GLN A 273 0.21 32.58 19.44
CA GLN A 273 1.06 31.39 19.21
C GLN A 273 0.28 30.08 19.40
N ALA A 274 -0.57 30.00 20.42
CA ALA A 274 -1.40 28.83 20.69
C ALA A 274 -2.49 28.65 19.61
N GLU A 275 -3.12 29.73 19.15
CA GLU A 275 -4.08 29.72 18.02
C GLU A 275 -3.42 29.20 16.74
N ARG A 276 -2.22 29.69 16.43
CA ARG A 276 -1.48 29.18 15.27
C ARG A 276 -1.10 27.72 15.40
N ALA A 277 -0.71 27.26 16.60
CA ALA A 277 -0.39 25.86 16.87
C ALA A 277 -1.64 24.98 16.72
N PHE A 278 -2.79 25.40 17.22
CA PHE A 278 -4.06 24.71 17.08
C PHE A 278 -4.51 24.65 15.62
N GLN A 279 -4.49 25.75 14.90
CA GLN A 279 -4.81 25.80 13.47
C GLN A 279 -3.95 24.84 12.66
N ARG A 280 -2.64 24.79 12.93
CA ARG A 280 -1.74 23.85 12.28
C ARG A 280 -2.14 22.41 12.55
N ALA A 281 -2.43 22.06 13.81
CA ALA A 281 -2.85 20.71 14.18
C ALA A 281 -4.21 20.34 13.56
N SER A 282 -5.15 21.29 13.46
CA SER A 282 -6.43 21.10 12.76
C SER A 282 -6.24 20.80 11.26
N LEU A 283 -5.32 21.52 10.60
CA LEU A 283 -4.98 21.27 9.20
C LEU A 283 -4.26 19.93 9.00
N GLU A 284 -3.38 19.53 9.92
CA GLU A 284 -2.73 18.20 9.88
C GLU A 284 -3.77 17.09 10.08
N LEU A 285 -4.75 17.28 10.96
CA LEU A 285 -5.82 16.31 11.21
C LEU A 285 -6.78 16.19 10.02
N SER A 286 -7.06 17.29 9.30
CA SER A 286 -7.97 17.29 8.16
C SER A 286 -7.52 16.38 7.01
N LEU A 287 -6.23 16.01 6.94
CA LEU A 287 -5.75 15.03 5.97
C LEU A 287 -6.38 13.65 6.18
N PHE A 288 -6.72 13.31 7.44
CA PHE A 288 -7.30 12.02 7.84
C PHE A 288 -8.82 12.07 8.00
N LEU A 289 -9.41 13.26 8.09
CA LEU A 289 -10.84 13.47 8.30
C LEU A 289 -11.49 13.98 7.02
N ARG A 290 -12.43 13.22 6.48
CA ARG A 290 -13.08 13.53 5.20
C ARG A 290 -14.60 13.44 5.32
N ASP A 291 -15.28 14.31 4.58
CA ASP A 291 -16.75 14.30 4.46
C ASP A 291 -17.25 13.23 3.47
N ASP A 292 -18.54 13.27 3.17
CA ASP A 292 -19.19 12.33 2.26
C ASP A 292 -18.78 12.54 0.79
N GLU A 293 -18.26 13.71 0.45
CA GLU A 293 -17.72 14.09 -0.85
C GLU A 293 -16.21 13.85 -0.98
N ASP A 294 -15.61 13.16 0.00
CA ASP A 294 -14.15 12.87 0.09
C ASP A 294 -13.27 14.14 0.22
N LEU A 295 -13.82 15.27 0.64
CA LEU A 295 -13.07 16.50 0.88
C LEU A 295 -12.50 16.56 2.31
N PRO A 296 -11.32 17.20 2.51
CA PRO A 296 -10.76 17.36 3.85
C PRO A 296 -11.62 18.27 4.73
N VAL A 297 -11.93 17.82 5.95
CA VAL A 297 -12.71 18.60 6.92
C VAL A 297 -11.81 19.11 8.02
N VAL A 298 -11.83 20.42 8.29
CA VAL A 298 -11.03 21.05 9.33
C VAL A 298 -11.83 21.12 10.64
N ALA A 299 -11.40 20.35 11.64
CA ALA A 299 -12.00 20.37 12.97
C ALA A 299 -11.64 21.66 13.71
N GLY A 300 -12.68 22.35 14.22
CA GLY A 300 -12.55 23.58 15.01
C GLY A 300 -12.56 23.34 16.53
N GLU A 301 -12.53 24.41 17.30
CA GLU A 301 -12.60 24.36 18.77
C GLU A 301 -13.92 23.77 19.28
N ALA A 302 -15.03 24.04 18.60
CA ALA A 302 -16.33 23.51 18.95
C ALA A 302 -16.41 21.97 18.89
N ASN A 303 -15.47 21.34 18.18
CA ASN A 303 -15.41 19.89 18.05
C ASN A 303 -14.51 19.23 19.11
N LEU A 304 -13.89 20.01 20.01
CA LEU A 304 -13.06 19.45 21.08
C LEU A 304 -13.92 18.71 22.09
N PRO A 305 -13.59 17.43 22.41
CA PRO A 305 -14.30 16.69 23.45
C PRO A 305 -14.14 17.34 24.81
N GLN A 306 -15.28 17.56 25.51
CA GLN A 306 -15.31 18.11 26.85
C GLN A 306 -15.08 17.04 27.94
N ALA A 307 -15.37 15.79 27.63
CA ALA A 307 -15.24 14.68 28.57
C ALA A 307 -13.79 14.43 28.99
N ALA A 308 -13.63 14.09 30.30
CA ALA A 308 -12.36 13.63 30.84
C ALA A 308 -11.91 12.36 30.08
N GLN A 309 -10.67 12.32 29.66
CA GLN A 309 -10.13 11.13 29.00
C GLN A 309 -9.98 9.99 30.01
N ALA A 310 -10.18 8.75 29.51
CA ALA A 310 -10.06 7.52 30.31
C ALA A 310 -8.76 7.43 31.10
N ALA A 311 -8.81 6.68 32.21
CA ALA A 311 -7.68 6.42 33.09
C ALA A 311 -6.48 5.81 32.36
N PHE A 312 -5.28 6.05 32.85
CA PHE A 312 -4.04 5.51 32.33
C PHE A 312 -3.89 4.06 32.74
N THR A 313 -3.96 3.15 31.82
CA THR A 313 -3.74 1.73 32.09
C THR A 313 -2.40 1.31 31.49
N ALA A 314 -1.46 0.91 32.35
CA ALA A 314 -0.24 0.27 31.84
C ALA A 314 -0.60 -1.11 31.26
N PRO A 315 0.15 -1.63 30.29
CA PRO A 315 -0.08 -2.96 29.76
C PRO A 315 0.08 -4.00 30.88
N GLU A 316 -0.97 -4.81 31.12
CA GLU A 316 -0.98 -5.87 32.13
C GLU A 316 -0.16 -7.09 31.68
N THR A 317 0.08 -7.24 30.40
CA THR A 317 0.79 -8.39 29.83
C THR A 317 2.30 -8.32 30.08
N SER A 318 2.95 -9.48 30.23
CA SER A 318 4.40 -9.52 30.33
C SER A 318 5.04 -9.16 28.99
N LEU A 319 6.20 -8.50 29.03
CA LEU A 319 6.96 -8.12 27.82
C LEU A 319 7.23 -9.31 26.90
N GLN A 320 7.51 -10.50 27.49
CA GLN A 320 7.78 -11.71 26.71
C GLN A 320 6.58 -12.18 25.89
N VAL A 321 5.38 -12.09 26.45
CA VAL A 321 4.14 -12.41 25.74
C VAL A 321 3.90 -11.44 24.61
N ASP A 322 4.10 -10.15 24.85
CA ASP A 322 3.93 -9.10 23.85
C ASP A 322 4.93 -9.24 22.71
N LEU A 323 6.19 -9.60 23.00
CA LEU A 323 7.21 -9.84 22.00
C LEU A 323 6.83 -11.01 21.08
N VAL A 324 6.41 -12.14 21.65
CA VAL A 324 5.96 -13.29 20.85
C VAL A 324 4.77 -12.92 19.98
N ARG A 325 3.82 -12.16 20.54
CA ARG A 325 2.65 -11.67 19.78
C ARG A 325 3.06 -10.75 18.64
N ALA A 326 3.90 -9.75 18.90
CA ALA A 326 4.40 -8.81 17.90
C ALA A 326 5.10 -9.54 16.75
N LEU A 327 6.02 -10.47 17.04
CA LEU A 327 6.74 -11.24 16.03
C LEU A 327 5.83 -12.13 15.15
N ARG A 328 4.65 -12.52 15.66
CA ARG A 328 3.64 -13.29 14.89
C ARG A 328 2.68 -12.41 14.12
N ALA A 329 2.31 -11.24 14.67
CA ALA A 329 1.27 -10.39 14.12
C ALA A 329 1.78 -9.35 13.09
N ARG A 330 3.09 -9.02 13.11
CA ARG A 330 3.66 -7.98 12.24
C ARG A 330 3.70 -8.43 10.78
N PRO A 331 2.94 -7.75 9.90
CA PRO A 331 2.83 -8.14 8.49
C PRO A 331 4.14 -7.97 7.71
N GLU A 332 5.08 -7.15 8.20
CA GLU A 332 6.37 -6.93 7.54
C GLU A 332 7.26 -8.18 7.54
N LEU A 333 7.14 -9.05 8.55
CA LEU A 333 7.86 -10.33 8.60
C LEU A 333 7.31 -11.32 7.58
N GLU A 334 5.98 -11.38 7.43
CA GLU A 334 5.32 -12.17 6.41
C GLU A 334 5.67 -11.68 5.01
N LEU A 335 5.69 -10.37 4.81
CA LEU A 335 6.11 -9.74 3.55
C LEU A 335 7.53 -10.16 3.14
N LEU A 336 8.49 -10.09 4.06
CA LEU A 336 9.86 -10.52 3.78
C LEU A 336 9.97 -12.02 3.49
N GLN A 337 9.16 -12.87 4.16
CA GLN A 337 9.13 -14.29 3.87
C GLN A 337 8.64 -14.55 2.44
N LEU A 338 7.53 -13.93 2.04
CA LEU A 338 7.00 -14.05 0.67
C LEU A 338 8.00 -13.56 -0.39
N ARG A 339 8.74 -12.50 -0.11
CA ARG A 339 9.81 -12.05 -1.00
C ARG A 339 10.97 -13.04 -1.10
N ILE A 340 11.31 -13.70 -0.01
CA ILE A 340 12.31 -14.80 -0.02
C ILE A 340 11.81 -15.96 -0.89
N ASP A 341 10.53 -16.31 -0.78
CA ASP A 341 9.92 -17.39 -1.57
C ASP A 341 9.88 -17.03 -3.07
N GLN A 342 9.59 -15.77 -3.40
CA GLN A 342 9.65 -15.25 -4.77
C GLN A 342 11.05 -15.39 -5.38
N VAL A 343 12.07 -14.91 -4.67
CA VAL A 343 13.47 -15.01 -5.12
C VAL A 343 13.95 -16.47 -5.18
N SER A 344 13.39 -17.34 -4.35
CA SER A 344 13.69 -18.78 -4.42
C SER A 344 13.15 -19.41 -5.72
N ALA A 345 11.96 -19.00 -6.17
CA ALA A 345 11.43 -19.42 -7.48
C ALA A 345 12.26 -18.87 -8.66
N GLU A 346 12.79 -17.65 -8.53
CA GLU A 346 13.73 -17.08 -9.53
C GLU A 346 15.05 -17.87 -9.58
N ALA A 347 15.58 -18.32 -8.42
CA ALA A 347 16.78 -19.16 -8.35
C ALA A 347 16.55 -20.52 -9.01
N GLU A 348 15.44 -21.20 -8.70
CA GLU A 348 15.07 -22.48 -9.33
C GLU A 348 15.00 -22.37 -10.87
N LEU A 349 14.42 -21.27 -11.37
CA LEU A 349 14.40 -21.00 -12.81
C LEU A 349 15.80 -20.80 -13.38
N ALA A 350 16.66 -20.05 -12.69
CA ALA A 350 18.01 -19.78 -13.13
C ALA A 350 18.88 -21.04 -13.15
N GLU A 351 18.73 -21.92 -12.16
CA GLU A 351 19.37 -23.26 -12.12
C GLU A 351 18.94 -24.10 -13.32
N ASN A 352 17.65 -24.17 -13.59
CA ASN A 352 17.11 -24.90 -14.74
C ASN A 352 17.65 -24.33 -16.07
N GLN A 353 17.73 -23.00 -16.20
CA GLN A 353 18.28 -22.35 -17.39
C GLN A 353 19.80 -22.59 -17.61
N ALA A 354 20.53 -23.08 -16.61
CA ALA A 354 21.90 -23.50 -16.75
C ALA A 354 22.07 -24.92 -17.33
N MET A 355 21.00 -25.70 -17.39
CA MET A 355 21.00 -27.04 -17.96
C MET A 355 21.06 -27.03 -19.48
N PRO A 356 21.55 -28.09 -20.13
CA PRO A 356 21.35 -28.31 -21.56
C PRO A 356 19.84 -28.41 -21.88
N GLN A 357 19.42 -27.85 -23.00
CA GLN A 357 18.09 -28.05 -23.54
C GLN A 357 18.10 -29.32 -24.42
N LEU A 358 17.24 -30.26 -24.13
CA LEU A 358 16.96 -31.44 -24.93
C LEU A 358 15.47 -31.55 -25.13
N ASP A 359 15.00 -31.31 -26.33
CA ASP A 359 13.61 -31.40 -26.69
C ASP A 359 13.38 -32.58 -27.66
N VAL A 360 12.32 -33.35 -27.45
CA VAL A 360 11.78 -34.30 -28.42
C VAL A 360 10.64 -33.60 -29.14
N ILE A 361 10.62 -33.70 -30.47
CA ILE A 361 9.61 -33.13 -31.31
C ILE A 361 8.93 -34.31 -32.02
N VAL A 362 7.63 -34.41 -31.92
CA VAL A 362 6.81 -35.41 -32.65
C VAL A 362 5.83 -34.62 -33.48
N GLU A 363 5.78 -34.89 -34.79
CA GLU A 363 4.87 -34.21 -35.70
C GLU A 363 4.28 -35.20 -36.68
N GLY A 364 2.97 -35.23 -36.79
CA GLY A 364 2.25 -35.93 -37.83
C GLY A 364 1.74 -34.97 -38.89
N ALA A 365 1.80 -35.33 -40.14
CA ALA A 365 1.23 -34.61 -41.26
C ALA A 365 0.31 -35.55 -42.06
N ALA A 366 -0.95 -35.16 -42.22
CA ALA A 366 -1.93 -35.93 -42.97
C ALA A 366 -2.35 -35.17 -44.22
N SER A 367 -2.11 -35.78 -45.42
CA SER A 367 -2.50 -35.21 -46.67
C SER A 367 -4.01 -35.12 -46.83
N LEU A 368 -4.51 -34.03 -47.39
CA LEU A 368 -5.92 -33.83 -47.73
C LEU A 368 -6.18 -34.05 -49.22
N SER A 369 -5.16 -34.36 -50.03
CA SER A 369 -5.29 -34.50 -51.45
C SER A 369 -5.90 -35.86 -51.85
N SER A 370 -6.86 -35.84 -52.76
CA SER A 370 -7.47 -37.03 -53.33
C SER A 370 -6.58 -37.73 -54.40
N ARG A 371 -5.46 -37.08 -54.76
CA ARG A 371 -4.46 -37.62 -55.71
C ARG A 371 -3.07 -37.54 -55.08
N PRO A 372 -2.71 -38.51 -54.24
CA PRO A 372 -1.41 -38.52 -53.62
C PRO A 372 -0.28 -38.64 -54.66
N TYR A 373 0.88 -38.01 -54.38
CA TYR A 373 2.09 -38.32 -55.15
C TYR A 373 2.43 -39.81 -54.94
N ALA A 374 2.88 -40.49 -56.00
CA ALA A 374 3.20 -41.91 -55.94
C ALA A 374 4.33 -42.27 -54.98
N ASP A 375 5.07 -41.29 -54.53
CA ASP A 375 6.24 -41.36 -53.65
C ASP A 375 5.99 -40.90 -52.21
N ARG A 376 4.74 -40.56 -51.84
CA ARG A 376 4.37 -40.07 -50.51
C ARG A 376 3.18 -40.82 -49.96
N GLU A 377 3.24 -41.14 -48.65
CA GLU A 377 2.12 -41.72 -47.92
C GLU A 377 1.13 -40.64 -47.47
N ASP A 378 -0.12 -40.99 -47.21
CA ASP A 378 -1.17 -40.08 -46.78
C ASP A 378 -0.92 -39.55 -45.37
N LEU A 379 -0.19 -40.30 -44.54
CA LEU A 379 0.22 -39.90 -43.19
C LEU A 379 1.73 -40.03 -43.02
N GLU A 380 2.37 -38.94 -42.76
CA GLU A 380 3.80 -38.88 -42.46
C GLU A 380 3.99 -38.64 -40.95
N LEU A 381 4.87 -39.37 -40.31
CA LEU A 381 5.26 -39.19 -38.92
C LEU A 381 6.74 -38.77 -38.82
N PHE A 382 6.98 -37.63 -38.24
CA PHE A 382 8.33 -37.12 -37.93
C PHE A 382 8.60 -37.22 -36.45
N VAL A 383 9.70 -37.83 -36.07
CA VAL A 383 10.26 -37.80 -34.68
C VAL A 383 11.67 -37.26 -34.77
N GLY A 384 11.91 -36.16 -34.03
CA GLY A 384 13.21 -35.50 -34.00
C GLY A 384 13.64 -35.09 -32.61
N GLY A 385 14.93 -34.86 -32.42
CA GLY A 385 15.49 -34.33 -31.18
C GLY A 385 16.24 -33.04 -31.43
N GLU A 386 16.11 -32.07 -30.56
CA GLU A 386 16.87 -30.82 -30.58
C GLU A 386 17.71 -30.70 -29.31
N LEU A 387 19.04 -30.71 -29.45
CA LEU A 387 19.97 -30.50 -28.35
C LEU A 387 20.66 -29.14 -28.45
N LYS A 388 20.50 -28.29 -27.41
CA LYS A 388 21.22 -27.01 -27.30
C LYS A 388 21.99 -26.99 -25.98
N VAL A 389 23.31 -26.88 -26.07
CA VAL A 389 24.19 -26.82 -24.90
C VAL A 389 24.81 -25.43 -24.78
N PRO A 390 24.45 -24.64 -23.76
CA PRO A 390 25.08 -23.36 -23.52
C PRO A 390 26.51 -23.58 -22.98
N ILE A 391 27.52 -23.27 -23.80
CA ILE A 391 28.92 -23.54 -23.42
C ILE A 391 29.37 -22.70 -22.22
N GLN A 392 29.17 -21.37 -22.26
CA GLN A 392 29.65 -20.48 -21.20
C GLN A 392 28.69 -20.31 -20.04
N ARG A 393 27.40 -20.55 -20.19
CA ARG A 393 26.32 -20.47 -19.17
C ARG A 393 26.27 -19.15 -18.38
N ARG A 394 27.01 -18.09 -18.77
CA ARG A 394 27.19 -16.85 -18.02
C ARG A 394 25.86 -16.18 -17.63
N LYS A 395 24.88 -16.18 -18.52
CA LYS A 395 23.57 -15.58 -18.27
C LYS A 395 22.83 -16.29 -17.15
N ALA A 396 22.78 -17.61 -17.17
CA ALA A 396 22.07 -18.41 -16.17
C ALA A 396 22.80 -18.37 -14.82
N LEU A 397 24.12 -18.58 -14.82
CA LEU A 397 24.95 -18.52 -13.60
C LEU A 397 24.92 -17.13 -12.95
N GLY A 398 24.96 -16.05 -13.75
CA GLY A 398 24.84 -14.69 -13.24
C GLY A 398 23.48 -14.41 -12.59
N ARG A 399 22.38 -14.92 -13.17
CA ARG A 399 21.03 -14.84 -12.57
C ARG A 399 20.93 -15.65 -11.28
N LEU A 400 21.48 -16.85 -11.26
CA LEU A 400 21.55 -17.69 -10.06
C LEU A 400 22.29 -16.97 -8.93
N GLN A 401 23.50 -16.48 -9.21
CA GLN A 401 24.29 -15.72 -8.24
C GLN A 401 23.54 -14.49 -7.72
N GLN A 402 22.85 -13.75 -8.60
CA GLN A 402 22.02 -12.60 -8.22
C GLN A 402 20.87 -13.01 -7.30
N ALA A 403 20.15 -14.09 -7.61
CA ALA A 403 19.04 -14.59 -6.81
C ALA A 403 19.53 -15.07 -5.44
N GLU A 404 20.63 -15.84 -5.36
CA GLU A 404 21.22 -16.31 -4.09
C GLU A 404 21.69 -15.15 -3.20
N ALA A 405 22.37 -14.16 -3.80
CA ALA A 405 22.80 -12.97 -3.06
C ALA A 405 21.60 -12.16 -2.54
N THR A 406 20.54 -12.00 -3.37
CA THR A 406 19.30 -11.33 -2.98
C THR A 406 18.60 -12.08 -1.85
N ARG A 407 18.48 -13.40 -1.94
CA ARG A 407 17.91 -14.25 -0.89
C ARG A 407 18.68 -14.14 0.42
N SER A 408 20.01 -14.13 0.35
CA SER A 408 20.87 -13.94 1.52
C SER A 408 20.68 -12.55 2.16
N ARG A 409 20.59 -11.49 1.35
CA ARG A 409 20.29 -10.14 1.80
C ARG A 409 18.94 -10.09 2.52
N LEU A 410 17.86 -10.62 1.93
CA LEU A 410 16.54 -10.64 2.53
C LEU A 410 16.48 -11.39 3.87
N ARG A 411 17.24 -12.48 4.02
CA ARG A 411 17.36 -13.20 5.30
C ARG A 411 18.08 -12.36 6.37
N ILE A 412 19.08 -11.56 5.99
CA ILE A 412 19.73 -10.62 6.90
C ILE A 412 18.75 -9.51 7.31
N GLU A 413 18.03 -8.93 6.35
CA GLU A 413 16.98 -7.93 6.60
C GLU A 413 15.87 -8.47 7.51
N GLN A 414 15.47 -9.75 7.35
CA GLN A 414 14.45 -10.38 8.18
C GLN A 414 14.94 -10.54 9.65
N ARG A 415 16.21 -10.90 9.86
CA ARG A 415 16.81 -10.95 11.22
C ARG A 415 16.82 -9.56 11.85
N PHE A 416 17.33 -8.57 11.11
CA PHE A 416 17.37 -7.19 11.60
C PHE A 416 15.98 -6.62 11.89
N LEU A 417 14.98 -6.97 11.07
CA LEU A 417 13.60 -6.56 11.31
C LEU A 417 13.06 -7.13 12.64
N ARG A 418 13.38 -8.36 13.01
CA ARG A 418 13.00 -8.93 14.30
C ARG A 418 13.62 -8.15 15.46
N ASP A 419 14.88 -7.78 15.36
CA ASP A 419 15.57 -6.97 16.36
C ASP A 419 14.92 -5.58 16.46
N ARG A 420 14.59 -4.97 15.33
CA ARG A 420 13.91 -3.67 15.27
C ARG A 420 12.51 -3.73 15.90
N ILE A 421 11.70 -4.75 15.61
CA ILE A 421 10.37 -4.93 16.23
C ILE A 421 10.51 -5.08 17.74
N SER A 422 11.51 -5.82 18.21
CA SER A 422 11.78 -5.99 19.65
C SER A 422 12.13 -4.65 20.30
N ASN A 423 12.99 -3.86 19.67
CA ASN A 423 13.38 -2.54 20.15
C ASN A 423 12.23 -1.53 20.12
N GLU A 424 11.42 -1.51 19.07
CA GLU A 424 10.21 -0.67 18.96
C GLU A 424 9.24 -0.96 20.11
N LEU A 425 9.04 -2.23 20.44
CA LEU A 425 8.14 -2.63 21.53
C LEU A 425 8.71 -2.25 22.91
N LEU A 426 10.00 -2.46 23.13
CA LEU A 426 10.70 -2.09 24.36
C LEU A 426 10.67 -0.58 24.59
N ASP A 427 10.97 0.20 23.56
CA ASP A 427 10.95 1.66 23.60
C ASP A 427 9.57 2.20 23.91
N ALA A 428 8.54 1.74 23.16
CA ALA A 428 7.16 2.16 23.38
C ALA A 428 6.67 1.84 24.80
N ARG A 429 6.99 0.67 25.33
CA ARG A 429 6.64 0.28 26.70
C ARG A 429 7.36 1.13 27.76
N SER A 430 8.65 1.37 27.55
CA SER A 430 9.45 2.25 28.41
C SER A 430 8.90 3.68 28.42
N ALA A 431 8.58 4.21 27.24
CA ALA A 431 8.00 5.53 27.06
C ALA A 431 6.64 5.66 27.75
N MET A 432 5.77 4.63 27.65
CA MET A 432 4.49 4.60 28.39
C MET A 432 4.72 4.65 29.90
N GLY A 433 5.61 3.82 30.44
CA GLY A 433 5.92 3.80 31.87
C GLY A 433 6.50 5.13 32.38
N ALA A 434 7.35 5.79 31.58
CA ALA A 434 7.87 7.11 31.88
C ALA A 434 6.77 8.19 31.84
N ALA A 435 5.87 8.12 30.85
CA ALA A 435 4.76 9.05 30.70
C ALA A 435 3.76 8.95 31.85
N VAL A 436 3.42 7.76 32.33
CA VAL A 436 2.55 7.56 33.51
C VAL A 436 3.16 8.29 34.73
N ARG A 437 4.44 8.04 35.03
CA ARG A 437 5.11 8.72 36.15
C ARG A 437 5.15 10.25 35.96
N GLN A 438 5.34 10.73 34.73
CA GLN A 438 5.28 12.18 34.44
C GLN A 438 3.90 12.77 34.67
N ILE A 439 2.83 12.03 34.32
CA ILE A 439 1.45 12.47 34.57
C ILE A 439 1.20 12.62 36.05
N GLU A 440 1.52 11.61 36.86
CA GLU A 440 1.35 11.66 38.32
C GLU A 440 2.12 12.81 38.98
N LEU A 441 3.34 13.08 38.50
CA LEU A 441 4.14 14.21 39.00
C LEU A 441 3.58 15.57 38.55
N ASN A 442 3.09 15.67 37.30
CA ASN A 442 2.49 16.91 36.82
C ASN A 442 1.12 17.17 37.48
N GLU A 443 0.32 16.17 37.79
CA GLU A 443 -0.91 16.34 38.52
C GLU A 443 -0.62 16.93 39.91
N ARG A 444 0.30 16.33 40.68
CA ARG A 444 0.74 16.90 41.97
C ARG A 444 1.31 18.33 41.82
N ASN A 445 2.06 18.63 40.74
CA ASN A 445 2.57 19.96 40.47
C ASN A 445 1.45 20.96 40.23
N VAL A 446 0.43 20.59 39.45
CA VAL A 446 -0.75 21.44 39.23
C VAL A 446 -1.49 21.72 40.54
N ASP A 447 -1.78 20.68 41.37
CA ASP A 447 -2.45 20.86 42.64
C ASP A 447 -1.71 21.82 43.55
N ARG A 448 -0.37 21.68 43.69
CA ARG A 448 0.45 22.58 44.50
C ARG A 448 0.53 23.98 43.89
N ALA A 449 0.56 24.12 42.56
CA ALA A 449 0.54 25.43 41.96
C ALA A 449 -0.80 26.15 42.16
N GLU A 450 -1.93 25.43 42.14
CA GLU A 450 -3.26 25.97 42.44
C GLU A 450 -3.36 26.45 43.92
N GLU A 451 -2.86 25.62 44.85
CA GLU A 451 -2.75 26.07 46.31
C GLU A 451 -1.93 27.33 46.44
N LEU A 452 -0.78 27.42 45.72
CA LEU A 452 0.09 28.61 45.78
C LEU A 452 -0.56 29.85 45.19
N VAL A 453 -1.26 29.75 44.06
CA VAL A 453 -2.04 30.89 43.52
C VAL A 453 -3.07 31.36 44.52
N THR A 454 -3.85 30.45 45.08
CA THR A 454 -4.91 30.76 46.04
C THR A 454 -4.33 31.43 47.31
N ALA A 455 -3.21 30.92 47.82
CA ALA A 455 -2.54 31.51 48.98
C ALA A 455 -1.97 32.89 48.71
N GLU A 456 -1.34 33.10 47.55
CA GLU A 456 -0.75 34.37 47.14
C GLU A 456 -1.84 35.43 46.90
N GLN A 457 -2.96 35.05 46.26
CA GLN A 457 -4.11 35.94 46.09
C GLN A 457 -4.67 36.44 47.41
N ARG A 458 -4.81 35.52 48.43
CA ARG A 458 -5.26 35.90 49.78
C ARG A 458 -4.29 36.88 50.44
N LYS A 459 -2.95 36.67 50.35
CA LYS A 459 -1.97 37.59 50.86
C LYS A 459 -2.05 38.97 50.20
N PHE A 460 -2.24 38.97 48.85
CA PHE A 460 -2.41 40.21 48.14
C PHE A 460 -3.66 41.00 48.57
N ASP A 461 -4.81 40.29 48.74
CA ASP A 461 -6.05 40.89 49.23
C ASP A 461 -5.92 41.47 50.65
N LEU A 462 -5.03 40.89 51.49
CA LEU A 462 -4.69 41.37 52.83
C LEU A 462 -3.60 42.45 52.85
N GLY A 463 -3.06 42.83 51.71
CA GLY A 463 -1.93 43.80 51.59
C GLY A 463 -0.59 43.24 52.04
N LEU A 464 -0.42 41.91 52.14
CA LEU A 464 0.80 41.20 52.57
C LEU A 464 1.65 40.72 51.44
N SER A 465 1.24 40.94 50.16
CA SER A 465 1.98 40.59 48.97
C SER A 465 1.74 41.65 47.88
N ASP A 466 2.56 41.58 46.82
CA ASP A 466 2.45 42.45 45.68
C ASP A 466 1.84 41.75 44.46
N LEU A 467 1.41 42.54 43.50
CA LEU A 467 0.79 42.06 42.26
C LEU A 467 1.74 41.18 41.43
N LEU A 468 3.05 41.45 41.46
CA LEU A 468 4.03 40.71 40.70
C LEU A 468 4.09 39.25 41.18
N ASN A 469 4.01 38.99 42.47
CA ASN A 469 4.01 37.64 43.03
C ASN A 469 2.75 36.86 42.58
N VAL A 470 1.56 37.50 42.58
CA VAL A 470 0.33 36.87 42.10
C VAL A 470 0.48 36.50 40.59
N GLN A 471 0.96 37.42 39.77
CA GLN A 471 1.19 37.22 38.34
C GLN A 471 2.19 36.07 38.07
N LEU A 472 3.27 35.99 38.88
CA LEU A 472 4.27 34.93 38.81
C LEU A 472 3.63 33.54 39.08
N ARG A 473 2.81 33.45 40.16
CA ARG A 473 2.11 32.19 40.54
C ARG A 473 1.09 31.75 39.49
N GLU A 474 0.34 32.67 38.91
CA GLU A 474 -0.57 32.38 37.75
C GLU A 474 0.19 31.84 36.55
N GLY A 475 1.33 32.46 36.19
CA GLY A 475 2.18 31.99 35.10
C GLY A 475 2.75 30.57 35.36
N GLN A 476 3.16 30.30 36.64
CA GLN A 476 3.62 28.99 37.06
C GLN A 476 2.50 27.93 36.97
N LEU A 477 1.26 28.24 37.38
CA LEU A 477 0.12 27.35 37.28
C LEU A 477 -0.22 27.06 35.82
N ALA A 478 -0.28 28.08 34.94
CA ALA A 478 -0.54 27.88 33.52
C ALA A 478 0.54 26.99 32.86
N SER A 479 1.82 27.17 33.24
CA SER A 479 2.92 26.32 32.79
C SER A 479 2.76 24.88 33.29
N ALA A 480 2.39 24.66 34.56
CA ALA A 480 2.15 23.33 35.12
C ALA A 480 0.99 22.61 34.41
N ARG A 481 -0.12 23.33 34.14
CA ARG A 481 -1.27 22.81 33.39
C ARG A 481 -0.87 22.45 31.95
N ALA A 482 -0.07 23.27 31.26
CA ALA A 482 0.45 22.96 29.92
C ALA A 482 1.37 21.74 29.93
N GLN A 483 2.25 21.60 30.94
CA GLN A 483 3.10 20.41 31.10
C GLN A 483 2.29 19.14 31.36
N ARG A 484 1.17 19.20 32.11
CA ARG A 484 0.24 18.07 32.26
C ARG A 484 -0.37 17.66 30.93
N VAL A 485 -0.76 18.61 30.08
CA VAL A 485 -1.26 18.31 28.71
C VAL A 485 -0.18 17.62 27.88
N ASP A 486 1.08 18.08 27.96
CA ASP A 486 2.19 17.45 27.24
C ASP A 486 2.51 16.04 27.75
N ALA A 487 2.49 15.81 29.06
CA ALA A 487 2.68 14.48 29.63
C ALA A 487 1.59 13.50 29.14
N ARG A 488 0.34 13.97 29.08
CA ARG A 488 -0.76 13.19 28.54
C ARG A 488 -0.56 12.86 27.05
N LEU A 489 -0.19 13.85 26.25
CA LEU A 489 0.11 13.64 24.82
C LEU A 489 1.22 12.59 24.65
N ARG A 490 2.29 12.67 25.43
CA ARG A 490 3.38 11.67 25.37
C ARG A 490 2.89 10.26 25.66
N PHE A 491 2.03 10.08 26.66
CA PHE A 491 1.41 8.79 26.94
C PHE A 491 0.58 8.29 25.76
N ASP A 492 -0.31 9.12 25.22
CA ASP A 492 -1.18 8.76 24.10
C ASP A 492 -0.37 8.36 22.85
N LEU A 493 0.71 9.08 22.55
CA LEU A 493 1.61 8.76 21.45
C LEU A 493 2.38 7.45 21.68
N ALA A 494 2.87 7.23 22.91
CA ALA A 494 3.55 6.00 23.28
C ALA A 494 2.58 4.79 23.22
N GLN A 495 1.33 4.96 23.63
CA GLN A 495 0.30 3.94 23.52
C GLN A 495 -0.03 3.59 22.06
N ALA A 496 -0.14 4.60 21.20
CA ALA A 496 -0.34 4.39 19.76
C ALA A 496 0.85 3.64 19.13
N ALA A 497 2.08 4.00 19.50
CA ALA A 497 3.30 3.32 19.07
C ALA A 497 3.34 1.87 19.57
N TYR A 498 2.97 1.61 20.83
CA TYR A 498 2.91 0.28 21.41
C TYR A 498 1.90 -0.63 20.69
N ARG A 499 0.68 -0.13 20.42
CA ARG A 499 -0.35 -0.87 19.67
C ARG A 499 0.14 -1.20 18.25
N ALA A 500 0.75 -0.24 17.59
CA ALA A 500 1.34 -0.45 16.25
C ALA A 500 2.48 -1.47 16.30
N ALA A 501 3.35 -1.43 17.32
CA ALA A 501 4.44 -2.40 17.51
C ALA A 501 3.91 -3.82 17.73
N LEU A 502 2.76 -3.99 18.39
CA LEU A 502 2.07 -5.28 18.54
C LEU A 502 1.41 -5.78 17.25
N GLY A 503 1.36 -4.97 16.20
CA GLY A 503 0.69 -5.32 14.95
C GLY A 503 -0.81 -5.07 14.93
N TYR A 504 -1.36 -4.34 15.90
CA TYR A 504 -2.76 -3.97 15.91
C TYR A 504 -3.01 -2.72 15.07
N ALA A 505 -3.84 -2.86 14.04
CA ALA A 505 -4.65 -1.76 13.55
C ALA A 505 -5.88 -1.71 14.49
N ALA A 506 -6.30 -0.53 14.96
CA ALA A 506 -7.54 -0.40 15.69
C ALA A 506 -8.67 -1.16 14.98
N GLU A 507 -9.40 -1.96 15.74
CA GLU A 507 -10.59 -2.65 15.24
C GLU A 507 -11.65 -1.65 14.83
#